data_d6a572c4dd660e6e6986a7612aec4c27
#
_entry.id   d6a572c4dd660e6e6986a7612aec4c27
#
_cell.length_a   1.000
_cell.length_b   1.000
_cell.length_c   1.000
_cell.angle_alpha   90.00
_cell.angle_beta   90.00
_cell.angle_gamma   90.00
#
_symmetry.space_group_name_H-M   'P 1'
#
loop_
_entity.id
_entity.type
_entity.pdbx_description
1 polymer ?
#
loop_
_entity_poly.entity_id
_entity_poly.type
_entity_poly.pdbx_seq_one_letter_code
_entity_poly.pdbx_strand_id
1 'polypeptide(L)'
;MPLTLVTIPCLSDNYTYLVHDDASGDTAVFDVPEAAPILSELNRRGWRLSHVFLTHHHDDHTQGTAELLAAAPATVIGAGADAHRLPPLDRAVAEGDSIAFGGENVAVLEVPGHTTGHVAYHMATSGILVTMDSLMHLGCGRLFEGTPEMMHASMQKMAVLPPETVICSGH
;
A
#
# COMPACT_ATOMS: atom_id res chain seq x y z
N MET A 1 -3.18 -20.47 3.47
CA MET A 1 -3.32 -20.37 1.99
C MET A 1 -2.73 -19.03 1.57
N PRO A 2 -2.27 -18.85 0.34
CA PRO A 2 -1.79 -17.52 -0.07
C PRO A 2 -2.94 -16.52 -0.02
N LEU A 3 -2.60 -15.25 0.23
CA LEU A 3 -3.56 -14.15 0.25
C LEU A 3 -4.17 -13.92 -1.14
N THR A 4 -5.43 -13.54 -1.19
CA THR A 4 -6.08 -13.16 -2.46
C THR A 4 -5.82 -11.70 -2.76
N LEU A 5 -5.12 -11.42 -3.90
CA LEU A 5 -4.85 -10.07 -4.38
C LEU A 5 -5.87 -9.64 -5.42
N VAL A 6 -6.39 -8.43 -5.30
CA VAL A 6 -7.36 -7.83 -6.23
C VAL A 6 -6.91 -6.41 -6.60
N THR A 7 -6.73 -6.15 -7.88
CA THR A 7 -6.44 -4.82 -8.42
C THR A 7 -7.74 -4.08 -8.72
N ILE A 8 -7.86 -2.85 -8.26
CA ILE A 8 -9.03 -1.97 -8.49
C ILE A 8 -8.57 -0.71 -9.21
N PRO A 9 -9.03 -0.46 -10.43
CA PRO A 9 -8.82 0.82 -11.11
C PRO A 9 -9.56 1.95 -10.37
N CYS A 10 -8.88 3.09 -10.20
CA CYS A 10 -9.40 4.30 -9.59
C CYS A 10 -9.00 5.52 -10.42
N LEU A 11 -9.73 6.62 -10.27
CA LEU A 11 -9.50 7.87 -10.99
C LEU A 11 -9.35 7.65 -12.51
N SER A 12 -8.35 8.28 -13.15
CA SER A 12 -8.09 8.10 -14.58
C SER A 12 -7.07 7.01 -14.88
N ASP A 13 -6.09 6.80 -14.01
CA ASP A 13 -4.93 5.92 -14.22
C ASP A 13 -4.33 5.34 -12.93
N ASN A 14 -4.97 5.55 -11.77
CA ASN A 14 -4.51 4.98 -10.50
C ASN A 14 -5.02 3.54 -10.30
N TYR A 15 -4.24 2.78 -9.54
CA TYR A 15 -4.64 1.48 -9.01
C TYR A 15 -4.58 1.49 -7.49
N THR A 16 -5.54 0.80 -6.87
CA THR A 16 -5.48 0.38 -5.47
C THR A 16 -5.61 -1.14 -5.40
N TYR A 17 -5.19 -1.73 -4.29
CA TYR A 17 -5.15 -3.17 -4.14
C TYR A 17 -5.89 -3.59 -2.87
N LEU A 18 -6.79 -4.58 -3.01
CA LEU A 18 -7.29 -5.33 -1.87
C LEU A 18 -6.47 -6.61 -1.72
N VAL A 19 -6.12 -6.91 -0.49
CA VAL A 19 -5.51 -8.19 -0.12
C VAL A 19 -6.40 -8.83 0.95
N HIS A 20 -6.84 -10.06 0.72
CA HIS A 20 -7.77 -10.77 1.59
C HIS A 20 -7.21 -12.12 2.03
N ASP A 21 -7.45 -12.44 3.29
CA ASP A 21 -7.19 -13.76 3.86
C ASP A 21 -8.51 -14.49 4.15
N ASP A 22 -8.78 -15.55 3.39
CA ASP A 22 -9.99 -16.36 3.57
C ASP A 22 -10.04 -17.04 4.95
N ALA A 23 -8.90 -17.26 5.61
CA ALA A 23 -8.87 -17.99 6.88
C ALA A 23 -9.27 -17.10 8.07
N SER A 24 -8.80 -15.86 8.12
CA SER A 24 -9.16 -14.90 9.17
C SER A 24 -10.39 -14.07 8.81
N GLY A 25 -10.67 -13.90 7.52
CA GLY A 25 -11.66 -12.96 6.99
C GLY A 25 -11.16 -11.52 6.95
N ASP A 26 -9.89 -11.28 7.24
CA ASP A 26 -9.30 -9.94 7.19
C ASP A 26 -9.10 -9.48 5.75
N THR A 27 -9.37 -8.19 5.51
CA THR A 27 -9.10 -7.54 4.23
C THR A 27 -8.34 -6.24 4.46
N ALA A 28 -7.24 -6.07 3.75
CA ALA A 28 -6.49 -4.83 3.69
C ALA A 28 -6.71 -4.12 2.36
N VAL A 29 -6.72 -2.79 2.37
CA VAL A 29 -6.58 -1.95 1.18
C VAL A 29 -5.25 -1.20 1.24
N PHE A 30 -4.60 -1.06 0.10
CA PHE A 30 -3.34 -0.32 -0.04
C PHE A 30 -3.57 0.92 -0.89
N ASP A 31 -3.48 2.09 -0.24
CA ASP A 31 -3.87 3.42 -0.69
C ASP A 31 -5.37 3.53 -1.02
N VAL A 32 -5.90 4.75 -0.96
CA VAL A 32 -7.33 5.02 -1.15
C VAL A 32 -7.52 6.22 -2.08
N PRO A 33 -7.34 6.04 -3.40
CA PRO A 33 -7.60 7.10 -4.38
C PRO A 33 -9.08 7.55 -4.37
N GLU A 34 -10.00 6.56 -4.33
CA GLU A 34 -11.45 6.74 -4.31
C GLU A 34 -12.09 5.68 -3.43
N ALA A 35 -13.07 6.07 -2.61
CA ALA A 35 -13.79 5.14 -1.75
C ALA A 35 -14.78 4.24 -2.52
N ALA A 36 -15.49 4.79 -3.49
CA ALA A 36 -16.61 4.13 -4.15
C ALA A 36 -16.23 2.80 -4.86
N PRO A 37 -15.17 2.70 -5.69
CA PRO A 37 -14.79 1.44 -6.31
C PRO A 37 -14.32 0.40 -5.28
N ILE A 38 -13.65 0.81 -4.20
CA ILE A 38 -13.22 -0.07 -3.11
C ILE A 38 -14.43 -0.65 -2.39
N LEU A 39 -15.40 0.18 -1.98
CA LEU A 39 -16.63 -0.25 -1.31
C LEU A 39 -17.45 -1.19 -2.21
N SER A 40 -17.53 -0.90 -3.51
CA SER A 40 -18.22 -1.75 -4.48
C SER A 40 -17.61 -3.15 -4.52
N GLU A 41 -16.28 -3.25 -4.55
CA GLU A 41 -15.58 -4.53 -4.62
C GLU A 41 -15.68 -5.31 -3.30
N LEU A 42 -15.55 -4.63 -2.15
CA LEU A 42 -15.79 -5.24 -0.83
C LEU A 42 -17.20 -5.84 -0.74
N ASN A 43 -18.22 -5.07 -1.12
CA ASN A 43 -19.62 -5.51 -1.12
C ASN A 43 -19.85 -6.70 -2.08
N ARG A 44 -19.30 -6.62 -3.29
CA ARG A 44 -19.43 -7.69 -4.30
C ARG A 44 -18.87 -9.03 -3.82
N ARG A 45 -17.78 -8.98 -3.03
CA ARG A 45 -17.12 -10.16 -2.48
C ARG A 45 -17.66 -10.58 -1.11
N GLY A 46 -18.44 -9.74 -0.44
CA GLY A 46 -18.86 -9.96 0.94
C GLY A 46 -17.72 -9.84 1.95
N TRP A 47 -16.67 -9.08 1.61
CA TRP A 47 -15.49 -8.89 2.45
C TRP A 47 -15.67 -7.71 3.39
N ARG A 48 -15.09 -7.83 4.59
CA ARG A 48 -15.06 -6.76 5.59
C ARG A 48 -13.67 -6.16 5.65
N LEU A 49 -13.55 -4.85 5.44
CA LEU A 49 -12.28 -4.13 5.57
C LEU A 49 -11.81 -4.19 7.02
N SER A 50 -10.54 -4.47 7.23
CA SER A 50 -9.88 -4.49 8.55
C SER A 50 -8.71 -3.52 8.66
N HIS A 51 -7.98 -3.29 7.55
CA HIS A 51 -6.78 -2.46 7.51
C HIS A 51 -6.76 -1.55 6.28
N VAL A 52 -6.25 -0.34 6.47
CA VAL A 52 -5.87 0.60 5.41
C VAL A 52 -4.37 0.85 5.55
N PHE A 53 -3.59 0.49 4.54
CA PHE A 53 -2.15 0.78 4.47
C PHE A 53 -1.93 1.94 3.51
N LEU A 54 -1.30 3.02 3.99
CA LEU A 54 -0.97 4.19 3.19
C LEU A 54 0.53 4.19 2.89
N THR A 55 0.90 4.33 1.61
CA THR A 55 2.29 4.29 1.18
C THR A 55 2.95 5.67 1.22
N HIS A 56 2.24 6.71 0.81
CA HIS A 56 2.71 8.10 0.80
C HIS A 56 1.53 9.08 0.81
N HIS A 57 1.82 10.38 0.86
CA HIS A 57 0.83 11.41 1.20
C HIS A 57 0.13 12.07 0.01
N HIS A 58 0.42 11.72 -1.24
CA HIS A 58 -0.21 12.37 -2.39
C HIS A 58 -1.74 12.16 -2.39
N ASP A 59 -2.47 13.18 -2.82
CA ASP A 59 -3.93 13.20 -2.75
C ASP A 59 -4.56 12.05 -3.53
N ASP A 60 -4.03 11.74 -4.70
CA ASP A 60 -4.51 10.64 -5.55
C ASP A 60 -4.21 9.23 -4.98
N HIS A 61 -3.61 9.15 -3.79
CA HIS A 61 -3.42 7.93 -3.00
C HIS A 61 -4.16 7.97 -1.67
N THR A 62 -4.61 9.15 -1.21
CA THR A 62 -5.16 9.29 0.16
C THR A 62 -6.50 9.98 0.24
N GLN A 63 -6.96 10.70 -0.79
CA GLN A 63 -8.13 11.57 -0.73
C GLN A 63 -9.44 10.83 -0.42
N GLY A 64 -9.57 9.56 -0.78
CA GLY A 64 -10.76 8.75 -0.50
C GLY A 64 -10.81 8.15 0.92
N THR A 65 -9.74 8.30 1.72
CA THR A 65 -9.59 7.60 3.01
C THR A 65 -10.71 7.95 4.00
N ALA A 66 -11.04 9.22 4.15
CA ALA A 66 -12.07 9.65 5.09
C ALA A 66 -13.46 9.10 4.73
N GLU A 67 -13.82 9.11 3.45
CA GLU A 67 -15.08 8.57 2.94
C GLU A 67 -15.13 7.04 3.12
N LEU A 68 -14.05 6.34 2.80
CA LEU A 68 -13.94 4.90 2.98
C LEU A 68 -14.13 4.49 4.44
N LEU A 69 -13.44 5.16 5.38
CA LEU A 69 -13.51 4.86 6.81
C LEU A 69 -14.88 5.19 7.42
N ALA A 70 -15.59 6.18 6.89
CA ALA A 70 -16.96 6.49 7.32
C ALA A 70 -17.94 5.35 6.98
N ALA A 71 -17.72 4.65 5.87
CA ALA A 71 -18.54 3.53 5.42
C ALA A 71 -18.05 2.16 5.91
N ALA A 72 -16.74 1.99 6.02
CA ALA A 72 -16.08 0.75 6.41
C ALA A 72 -14.91 1.05 7.37
N PRO A 73 -15.18 1.17 8.69
CA PRO A 73 -14.15 1.44 9.69
C PRO A 73 -13.04 0.39 9.69
N ALA A 74 -11.78 0.84 9.71
CA ALA A 74 -10.60 -0.01 9.68
C ALA A 74 -9.41 0.66 10.36
N THR A 75 -8.37 -0.11 10.70
CA THR A 75 -7.12 0.41 11.27
C THR A 75 -6.27 1.06 10.18
N VAL A 76 -5.89 2.31 10.36
CA VAL A 76 -5.07 3.08 9.40
C VAL A 76 -3.60 3.01 9.78
N ILE A 77 -2.78 2.56 8.84
CA ILE A 77 -1.34 2.33 9.00
C ILE A 77 -0.59 3.13 7.92
N GLY A 78 0.46 3.84 8.30
CA GLY A 78 1.26 4.60 7.35
C GLY A 78 2.59 5.05 7.94
N ALA A 79 3.44 5.65 7.11
CA ALA A 79 4.78 6.08 7.50
C ALA A 79 4.76 7.13 8.62
N GLY A 80 5.44 6.86 9.72
CA GLY A 80 5.58 7.80 10.84
C GLY A 80 6.28 9.10 10.45
N ALA A 81 7.24 9.04 9.53
CA ALA A 81 7.93 10.20 9.00
C ALA A 81 6.99 11.18 8.29
N ASP A 82 5.92 10.69 7.67
CA ASP A 82 4.90 11.47 6.94
C ASP A 82 3.57 11.62 7.69
N ALA A 83 3.47 11.23 8.95
CA ALA A 83 2.24 11.28 9.74
C ALA A 83 1.58 12.67 9.78
N HIS A 84 2.37 13.74 9.61
CA HIS A 84 1.88 15.13 9.58
C HIS A 84 1.21 15.52 8.25
N ARG A 85 1.35 14.70 7.20
CA ARG A 85 0.79 14.90 5.85
C ARG A 85 -0.23 13.82 5.47
N LEU A 86 -0.18 12.68 6.14
CA LEU A 86 -1.11 11.57 5.93
C LEU A 86 -2.45 11.81 6.66
N PRO A 87 -3.54 11.15 6.24
CA PRO A 87 -4.72 11.00 7.08
C PRO A 87 -4.36 10.50 8.48
N PRO A 88 -5.17 10.77 9.52
CA PRO A 88 -4.87 10.31 10.88
C PRO A 88 -4.55 8.82 10.93
N LEU A 89 -3.40 8.48 11.49
CA LEU A 89 -2.91 7.10 11.61
C LEU A 89 -3.29 6.52 12.97
N ASP A 90 -3.79 5.28 12.99
CA ASP A 90 -3.91 4.47 14.21
C ASP A 90 -2.55 3.85 14.57
N ARG A 91 -1.72 3.56 13.56
CA ARG A 91 -0.38 3.01 13.74
C ARG A 91 0.61 3.65 12.77
N ALA A 92 1.60 4.33 13.31
CA ALA A 92 2.76 4.81 12.57
C ALA A 92 3.81 3.69 12.44
N VAL A 93 4.43 3.58 11.26
CA VAL A 93 5.45 2.56 10.94
C VAL A 93 6.70 3.18 10.33
N ALA A 94 7.81 2.44 10.39
CA ALA A 94 9.13 2.80 9.87
C ALA A 94 9.83 1.57 9.25
N GLU A 95 11.02 1.78 8.69
CA GLU A 95 11.89 0.71 8.16
C GLU A 95 12.04 -0.45 9.14
N GLY A 96 11.78 -1.66 8.65
CA GLY A 96 11.95 -2.89 9.40
C GLY A 96 10.78 -3.24 10.33
N ASP A 97 9.78 -2.38 10.45
CA ASP A 97 8.55 -2.73 11.17
C ASP A 97 7.80 -3.87 10.47
N SER A 98 6.99 -4.57 11.24
CA SER A 98 6.19 -5.70 10.76
C SER A 98 4.79 -5.64 11.36
N ILE A 99 3.79 -5.90 10.52
CA ILE A 99 2.37 -5.93 10.89
C ILE A 99 1.84 -7.34 10.63
N ALA A 100 1.28 -7.98 11.64
CA ALA A 100 0.60 -9.26 11.45
C ALA A 100 -0.70 -9.05 10.67
N PHE A 101 -0.86 -9.76 9.56
CA PHE A 101 -2.05 -9.73 8.72
C PHE A 101 -2.22 -11.05 7.96
N GLY A 102 -3.42 -11.61 7.97
CA GLY A 102 -3.76 -12.77 7.13
C GLY A 102 -2.88 -14.00 7.35
N GLY A 103 -2.42 -14.25 8.59
CA GLY A 103 -1.55 -15.38 8.90
C GLY A 103 -0.09 -15.21 8.47
N GLU A 104 0.30 -14.07 7.91
CA GLU A 104 1.68 -13.71 7.63
C GLU A 104 2.03 -12.32 8.16
N ASN A 105 3.25 -11.87 7.93
CA ASN A 105 3.74 -10.56 8.30
C ASN A 105 3.85 -9.66 7.07
N VAL A 106 3.31 -8.45 7.18
CA VAL A 106 3.55 -7.35 6.24
C VAL A 106 4.76 -6.58 6.71
N ALA A 107 5.90 -6.76 6.03
CA ALA A 107 7.12 -6.01 6.32
C ALA A 107 7.08 -4.62 5.70
N VAL A 108 7.60 -3.63 6.43
CA VAL A 108 7.68 -2.24 5.97
C VAL A 108 9.09 -1.96 5.46
N LEU A 109 9.18 -1.42 4.25
CA LEU A 109 10.40 -0.96 3.61
C LEU A 109 10.28 0.54 3.35
N GLU A 110 11.16 1.37 3.90
CA GLU A 110 11.28 2.76 3.46
C GLU A 110 11.92 2.81 2.08
N VAL A 111 11.23 3.45 1.15
CA VAL A 111 11.62 3.54 -0.28
C VAL A 111 11.55 4.99 -0.76
N PRO A 112 12.34 5.90 -0.13
CA PRO A 112 12.34 7.31 -0.48
C PRO A 112 12.82 7.54 -1.91
N GLY A 113 12.28 8.61 -2.52
CA GLY A 113 12.62 9.02 -3.88
C GLY A 113 11.48 9.78 -4.53
N HIS A 114 10.36 9.12 -4.77
CA HIS A 114 9.13 9.77 -5.24
C HIS A 114 8.65 10.82 -4.22
N THR A 115 8.46 10.40 -2.99
CA THR A 115 8.40 11.28 -1.79
C THR A 115 9.46 10.85 -0.80
N THR A 116 9.79 11.70 0.18
CA THR A 116 10.81 11.36 1.19
C THR A 116 10.32 10.38 2.25
N GLY A 117 9.01 10.35 2.51
CA GLY A 117 8.39 9.44 3.50
C GLY A 117 7.72 8.22 2.88
N HIS A 118 8.01 7.88 1.62
CA HIS A 118 7.38 6.75 0.94
C HIS A 118 7.80 5.41 1.56
N VAL A 119 6.80 4.54 1.81
CA VAL A 119 7.01 3.16 2.26
C VAL A 119 6.40 2.17 1.27
N ALA A 120 7.01 1.00 1.16
CA ALA A 120 6.46 -0.16 0.47
C ALA A 120 6.11 -1.25 1.50
N TYR A 121 5.16 -2.10 1.15
CA TYR A 121 4.67 -3.18 2.01
C TYR A 121 4.91 -4.54 1.36
N HIS A 122 5.66 -5.41 2.04
CA HIS A 122 6.06 -6.70 1.50
C HIS A 122 5.45 -7.87 2.30
N MET A 123 4.67 -8.68 1.61
CA MET A 123 4.08 -9.93 2.09
C MET A 123 4.86 -11.09 1.49
N ALA A 124 5.93 -11.50 2.19
CA ALA A 124 6.95 -12.42 1.65
C ALA A 124 6.40 -13.82 1.39
N THR A 125 5.48 -14.34 2.24
CA THR A 125 4.89 -15.66 2.06
C THR A 125 3.98 -15.72 0.84
N SER A 126 3.21 -14.68 0.61
CA SER A 126 2.31 -14.56 -0.55
C SER A 126 3.02 -14.03 -1.80
N GLY A 127 4.28 -13.57 -1.68
CA GLY A 127 5.07 -13.05 -2.80
C GLY A 127 4.51 -11.73 -3.38
N ILE A 128 3.96 -10.84 -2.53
CA ILE A 128 3.36 -9.57 -2.94
C ILE A 128 4.20 -8.41 -2.41
N LEU A 129 4.54 -7.44 -3.25
CA LEU A 129 5.17 -6.19 -2.89
C LEU A 129 4.34 -5.01 -3.40
N VAL A 130 3.76 -4.24 -2.47
CA VAL A 130 3.04 -3.02 -2.81
C VAL A 130 4.03 -1.86 -2.80
N THR A 131 4.34 -1.34 -3.98
CA THR A 131 5.35 -0.30 -4.21
C THR A 131 4.75 1.05 -4.54
N MET A 132 3.52 1.06 -5.00
CA MET A 132 2.83 2.23 -5.54
C MET A 132 3.78 3.07 -6.43
N ASP A 133 4.04 4.32 -6.10
CA ASP A 133 4.80 5.26 -6.93
C ASP A 133 6.31 5.19 -6.76
N SER A 134 6.83 4.31 -5.90
CA SER A 134 8.27 4.08 -5.82
C SER A 134 8.77 3.24 -7.00
N LEU A 135 8.16 2.07 -7.26
CA LEU A 135 8.51 1.20 -8.39
C LEU A 135 7.28 0.93 -9.25
N MET A 136 7.32 1.35 -10.49
CA MET A 136 6.32 1.12 -11.53
C MET A 136 6.69 -0.09 -12.41
N HIS A 137 5.79 -0.48 -13.32
CA HIS A 137 6.01 -1.62 -14.22
C HIS A 137 7.18 -1.43 -15.23
N LEU A 138 7.54 -0.20 -15.57
CA LEU A 138 8.64 0.13 -16.50
C LEU A 138 9.61 1.19 -15.95
N GLY A 139 9.78 1.26 -14.64
CA GLY A 139 10.71 2.22 -14.01
C GLY A 139 10.24 2.66 -12.65
N CYS A 140 10.78 3.78 -12.18
CA CYS A 140 10.37 4.40 -10.91
C CYS A 140 9.43 5.58 -11.14
N GLY A 141 8.69 5.95 -10.10
CA GLY A 141 7.90 7.18 -10.09
C GLY A 141 8.77 8.44 -10.22
N ARG A 142 8.12 9.54 -10.57
CA ARG A 142 8.79 10.86 -10.66
C ARG A 142 9.34 11.25 -9.29
N LEU A 143 10.54 11.85 -9.30
CA LEU A 143 11.18 12.40 -8.10
C LEU A 143 10.59 13.79 -7.79
N PHE A 144 9.64 13.87 -6.86
CA PHE A 144 9.09 15.16 -6.41
C PHE A 144 9.88 15.74 -5.25
N GLU A 145 10.35 14.90 -4.33
CA GLU A 145 11.01 15.34 -3.08
C GLU A 145 12.40 14.74 -2.91
N GLY A 146 12.60 13.50 -3.32
CA GLY A 146 13.84 12.79 -3.14
C GLY A 146 14.88 13.08 -4.22
N THR A 147 16.04 12.44 -4.09
CA THR A 147 17.15 12.54 -5.04
C THR A 147 17.29 11.24 -5.86
N PRO A 148 18.00 11.29 -7.02
CA PRO A 148 18.30 10.08 -7.78
C PRO A 148 19.03 9.01 -6.96
N GLU A 149 19.90 9.41 -6.03
CA GLU A 149 20.63 8.50 -5.14
C GLU A 149 19.69 7.80 -4.16
N MET A 150 18.72 8.52 -3.58
CA MET A 150 17.69 7.94 -2.71
C MET A 150 16.85 6.92 -3.48
N MET A 151 16.35 7.29 -4.67
CA MET A 151 15.56 6.39 -5.50
C MET A 151 16.37 5.17 -5.92
N HIS A 152 17.64 5.35 -6.30
CA HIS A 152 18.51 4.23 -6.65
C HIS A 152 18.68 3.25 -5.48
N ALA A 153 18.94 3.76 -4.27
CA ALA A 153 19.03 2.92 -3.06
C ALA A 153 17.72 2.16 -2.79
N SER A 154 16.57 2.81 -2.97
CA SER A 154 15.24 2.19 -2.87
C SER A 154 15.05 1.07 -3.89
N MET A 155 15.45 1.30 -5.15
CA MET A 155 15.40 0.27 -6.20
C MET A 155 16.30 -0.93 -5.87
N GLN A 156 17.54 -0.68 -5.39
CA GLN A 156 18.45 -1.77 -4.98
C GLN A 156 17.88 -2.60 -3.83
N LYS A 157 17.19 -1.96 -2.88
CA LYS A 157 16.52 -2.65 -1.76
C LYS A 157 15.42 -3.62 -2.26
N MET A 158 14.66 -3.22 -3.27
CA MET A 158 13.60 -4.05 -3.85
C MET A 158 14.15 -5.10 -4.83
N ALA A 159 15.23 -4.82 -5.55
CA ALA A 159 15.81 -5.70 -6.56
C ALA A 159 16.38 -7.02 -6.02
N VAL A 160 16.61 -7.13 -4.71
CA VAL A 160 17.09 -8.37 -4.08
C VAL A 160 15.97 -9.34 -3.69
N LEU A 161 14.71 -8.92 -3.84
CA LEU A 161 13.55 -9.77 -3.56
C LEU A 161 13.44 -10.87 -4.64
N PRO A 162 12.74 -11.99 -4.34
CA PRO A 162 12.56 -13.08 -5.28
C PRO A 162 11.98 -12.59 -6.63
N PRO A 163 12.45 -13.08 -7.77
CA PRO A 163 12.03 -12.60 -9.09
C PRO A 163 10.56 -12.88 -9.41
N GLU A 164 9.92 -13.81 -8.71
CA GLU A 164 8.50 -14.12 -8.80
C GLU A 164 7.61 -13.18 -7.99
N THR A 165 8.18 -12.21 -7.25
CA THR A 165 7.42 -11.25 -6.45
C THR A 165 6.52 -10.40 -7.35
N VAL A 166 5.23 -10.39 -7.05
CA VAL A 166 4.23 -9.56 -7.75
C VAL A 166 4.35 -8.11 -7.28
N ILE A 167 4.65 -7.21 -8.22
CA ILE A 167 4.74 -5.77 -7.94
C ILE A 167 3.37 -5.12 -8.13
N CYS A 168 2.93 -4.39 -7.12
CA CYS A 168 1.68 -3.61 -7.12
C CYS A 168 2.03 -2.13 -7.22
N SER A 169 1.99 -1.57 -8.44
CA SER A 169 2.32 -0.17 -8.73
C SER A 169 1.10 0.74 -8.62
N GLY A 170 1.31 2.06 -8.44
CA GLY A 170 0.24 3.05 -8.29
C GLY A 170 -0.43 3.43 -9.60
N HIS A 171 0.31 3.33 -10.70
CA HIS A 171 -0.14 3.67 -12.04
C HIS A 171 0.30 2.65 -13.08
#